data_6b786065c352c5be0023fcac3fbba720
#
_entry.id   6b786065c352c5be0023fcac3fbba720
#
_cell.length_a   1.000
_cell.length_b   1.000
_cell.length_c   1.000
_cell.angle_alpha   90.00
_cell.angle_beta   90.00
_cell.angle_gamma   90.00
#
_symmetry.space_group_name_H-M   'P 1'
#
loop_
_entity.id
_entity.type
_entity.pdbx_description
1 polymer ?
#
loop_
_entity_poly.entity_id
_entity_poly.type
_entity_poly.pdbx_seq_one_letter_code
_entity_poly.pdbx_strand_id
1 'polypeptide(L)'
;MSHRTNGVSRRAVARAAAAAGLTALSGAATAAVAQAATAATAASARAVTRFGPRTLDLSVPSAALGRSAPVRLILPSGFDTRPGRTYPVLYLLHGAHDDYTSWTRETDIEAFTEGRDLIVAMPDAGPTGIPTAWRGGPDYETFQVTEVPAVLARDWRASGVRAVAGVSTGGYGAMAHAARHPGAFGAAASYSGTLDTMAPGMPALMDAIVAREKLLPRSLWGSPVLDLLTWRAFNPRARAEGLRGTPLYVSSGSGVFGGIGDWLPEALESVLWPSVHSFTDTLALLRIPVTTHYYAGGGHSWAYWKGEFTASWPMLAGALGVPE
;
A
#
# COMPACT_ATOMS: atom_id res chain seq x y z
N MET A 1 -21.55 1.48 -78.01
CA MET A 1 -21.74 0.59 -76.82
C MET A 1 -20.54 0.73 -75.91
N SER A 2 -20.68 1.42 -74.81
CA SER A 2 -19.61 1.77 -73.88
C SER A 2 -19.81 1.03 -72.60
N HIS A 3 -18.90 0.09 -72.24
CA HIS A 3 -18.89 -0.57 -70.95
C HIS A 3 -18.13 0.29 -69.93
N ARG A 4 -18.85 0.77 -68.91
CA ARG A 4 -18.31 1.37 -67.67
C ARG A 4 -17.99 0.26 -66.70
N THR A 5 -16.73 0.04 -66.36
CA THR A 5 -16.30 -0.79 -65.24
C THR A 5 -16.19 0.06 -63.99
N ASN A 6 -16.96 -0.25 -62.96
CA ASN A 6 -16.88 0.36 -61.65
C ASN A 6 -15.66 -0.18 -60.90
N GLY A 7 -14.60 0.61 -60.79
CA GLY A 7 -13.45 0.31 -59.94
C GLY A 7 -13.69 0.72 -58.52
N VAL A 8 -13.82 -0.24 -57.58
CA VAL A 8 -13.85 0.03 -56.15
C VAL A 8 -12.42 0.41 -55.70
N SER A 9 -12.29 1.59 -55.11
CA SER A 9 -11.02 2.17 -54.71
C SER A 9 -10.34 1.33 -53.63
N ARG A 10 -9.09 0.93 -53.84
CA ARG A 10 -8.22 0.22 -52.87
C ARG A 10 -8.07 0.94 -51.51
N ARG A 11 -8.39 2.23 -51.44
CA ARG A 11 -8.39 3.03 -50.19
C ARG A 11 -9.60 2.74 -49.26
N ALA A 12 -10.73 2.27 -49.79
CA ALA A 12 -11.88 1.92 -48.99
C ALA A 12 -11.71 0.59 -48.23
N VAL A 13 -11.02 -0.36 -48.85
CA VAL A 13 -10.71 -1.67 -48.23
C VAL A 13 -9.71 -1.56 -47.08
N ALA A 14 -8.68 -0.67 -47.20
CA ALA A 14 -7.71 -0.46 -46.15
C ALA A 14 -8.28 0.23 -44.90
N ARG A 15 -9.32 1.07 -45.05
CA ARG A 15 -9.97 1.72 -43.88
C ARG A 15 -10.91 0.79 -43.15
N ALA A 16 -11.53 -0.16 -43.79
CA ALA A 16 -12.42 -1.15 -43.14
C ALA A 16 -11.60 -2.18 -42.33
N ALA A 17 -10.39 -2.57 -42.79
CA ALA A 17 -9.53 -3.49 -42.06
C ALA A 17 -8.91 -2.87 -40.82
N ALA A 18 -8.60 -1.57 -40.82
CA ALA A 18 -8.03 -0.87 -39.68
C ALA A 18 -9.08 -0.64 -38.56
N ALA A 19 -10.35 -0.42 -38.91
CA ALA A 19 -11.44 -0.25 -37.93
C ALA A 19 -11.83 -1.56 -37.23
N ALA A 20 -11.78 -2.69 -37.95
CA ALA A 20 -12.07 -4.00 -37.38
C ALA A 20 -10.96 -4.51 -36.44
N GLY A 21 -9.71 -4.15 -36.69
CA GLY A 21 -8.56 -4.52 -35.83
C GLY A 21 -8.53 -3.80 -34.49
N LEU A 22 -8.94 -2.53 -34.45
CA LEU A 22 -8.97 -1.72 -33.22
C LEU A 22 -10.12 -2.10 -32.29
N THR A 23 -11.25 -2.53 -32.80
CA THR A 23 -12.39 -2.99 -31.98
C THR A 23 -12.17 -4.39 -31.41
N ALA A 24 -11.40 -5.26 -32.05
CA ALA A 24 -11.08 -6.59 -31.53
C ALA A 24 -10.03 -6.54 -30.41
N LEU A 25 -9.07 -5.62 -30.46
CA LEU A 25 -8.05 -5.43 -29.40
C LEU A 25 -8.63 -4.79 -28.13
N SER A 26 -9.58 -3.85 -28.27
CA SER A 26 -10.25 -3.25 -27.11
C SER A 26 -11.23 -4.20 -26.42
N GLY A 27 -11.88 -5.09 -27.18
CA GLY A 27 -12.77 -6.12 -26.64
C GLY A 27 -12.03 -7.22 -25.85
N ALA A 28 -10.83 -7.61 -26.31
CA ALA A 28 -10.03 -8.62 -25.63
C ALA A 28 -9.42 -8.11 -24.32
N ALA A 29 -8.99 -6.83 -24.28
CA ALA A 29 -8.46 -6.21 -23.08
C ALA A 29 -9.52 -6.02 -21.99
N THR A 30 -10.73 -5.59 -22.36
CA THR A 30 -11.86 -5.45 -21.43
C THR A 30 -12.37 -6.80 -20.91
N ALA A 31 -12.39 -7.83 -21.75
CA ALA A 31 -12.75 -9.19 -21.33
C ALA A 31 -11.72 -9.81 -20.40
N ALA A 32 -10.41 -9.59 -20.62
CA ALA A 32 -9.33 -10.06 -19.75
C ALA A 32 -9.35 -9.38 -18.37
N VAL A 33 -9.63 -8.08 -18.31
CA VAL A 33 -9.78 -7.33 -17.05
C VAL A 33 -11.04 -7.77 -16.30
N ALA A 34 -12.17 -7.99 -17.00
CA ALA A 34 -13.40 -8.49 -16.39
C ALA A 34 -13.24 -9.94 -15.90
N GLN A 35 -12.50 -10.80 -16.60
CA GLN A 35 -12.20 -12.17 -16.17
C GLN A 35 -11.22 -12.21 -15.00
N ALA A 36 -10.23 -11.33 -14.93
CA ALA A 36 -9.34 -11.18 -13.77
C ALA A 36 -10.12 -10.69 -12.54
N ALA A 37 -11.03 -9.74 -12.69
CA ALA A 37 -11.89 -9.25 -11.63
C ALA A 37 -12.87 -10.32 -11.12
N THR A 38 -13.43 -11.16 -12.00
CA THR A 38 -14.30 -12.27 -11.60
C THR A 38 -13.54 -13.43 -10.98
N ALA A 39 -12.29 -13.68 -11.36
CA ALA A 39 -11.43 -14.68 -10.70
C ALA A 39 -11.00 -14.24 -9.28
N ALA A 40 -10.74 -12.95 -9.08
CA ALA A 40 -10.43 -12.39 -7.76
C ALA A 40 -11.62 -12.46 -6.80
N THR A 41 -12.85 -12.34 -7.29
CA THR A 41 -14.08 -12.46 -6.47
C THR A 41 -14.41 -13.88 -6.04
N ALA A 42 -13.80 -14.90 -6.62
CA ALA A 42 -14.10 -16.33 -6.32
C ALA A 42 -13.15 -16.98 -5.30
N ALA A 43 -12.05 -16.33 -4.92
CA ALA A 43 -11.06 -16.94 -4.03
C ALA A 43 -11.42 -16.70 -2.55
N SER A 44 -11.98 -17.69 -1.87
CA SER A 44 -12.09 -17.70 -0.39
C SER A 44 -10.73 -17.87 0.26
N ALA A 45 -10.54 -17.33 1.47
CA ALA A 45 -9.38 -17.66 2.30
C ALA A 45 -9.32 -19.19 2.47
N ARG A 46 -8.23 -19.82 1.99
CA ARG A 46 -8.14 -21.30 1.95
C ARG A 46 -7.77 -21.93 3.27
N ALA A 47 -7.08 -21.19 4.13
CA ALA A 47 -6.71 -21.63 5.47
C ALA A 47 -6.83 -20.49 6.46
N VAL A 48 -7.31 -20.81 7.65
CA VAL A 48 -7.44 -19.89 8.79
C VAL A 48 -6.75 -20.54 9.97
N THR A 49 -5.77 -19.87 10.55
CA THR A 49 -5.09 -20.30 11.79
C THR A 49 -5.39 -19.29 12.89
N ARG A 50 -5.99 -19.73 14.00
CA ARG A 50 -6.29 -18.86 15.14
C ARG A 50 -5.18 -18.95 16.19
N PHE A 51 -4.78 -17.81 16.73
CA PHE A 51 -3.77 -17.67 17.80
C PHE A 51 -4.38 -17.21 19.13
N GLY A 52 -5.63 -16.81 19.12
CA GLY A 52 -6.37 -16.33 20.28
C GLY A 52 -7.85 -16.12 19.96
N PRO A 53 -8.61 -15.51 20.88
CA PRO A 53 -10.03 -15.26 20.64
C PRO A 53 -10.28 -14.27 19.51
N ARG A 54 -9.33 -13.36 19.25
CA ARG A 54 -9.47 -12.27 18.28
C ARG A 54 -8.45 -12.35 17.14
N THR A 55 -7.26 -12.90 17.35
CA THR A 55 -6.15 -12.89 16.40
C THR A 55 -6.10 -14.17 15.57
N LEU A 56 -6.02 -14.00 14.26
CA LEU A 56 -5.96 -15.12 13.31
C LEU A 56 -5.17 -14.73 12.04
N ASP A 57 -4.62 -15.74 11.37
CA ASP A 57 -3.97 -15.60 10.08
C ASP A 57 -4.83 -16.23 8.98
N LEU A 58 -4.98 -15.50 7.89
CA LEU A 58 -5.58 -15.95 6.65
C LEU A 58 -4.49 -16.29 5.63
N SER A 59 -4.68 -17.36 4.88
CA SER A 59 -3.95 -17.59 3.64
C SER A 59 -4.83 -17.15 2.47
N VAL A 60 -4.58 -15.97 1.93
CA VAL A 60 -5.38 -15.34 0.87
C VAL A 60 -4.79 -15.70 -0.49
N PRO A 61 -5.52 -16.43 -1.36
CA PRO A 61 -5.10 -16.65 -2.73
C PRO A 61 -5.03 -15.31 -3.48
N SER A 62 -3.92 -15.08 -4.19
CA SER A 62 -3.67 -13.83 -4.92
C SER A 62 -3.27 -14.12 -6.35
N ALA A 63 -4.04 -13.61 -7.30
CA ALA A 63 -3.68 -13.62 -8.70
C ALA A 63 -2.54 -12.63 -8.98
N ALA A 64 -2.54 -11.50 -8.27
CA ALA A 64 -1.51 -10.46 -8.38
C ALA A 64 -0.13 -10.95 -7.93
N LEU A 65 -0.09 -11.88 -6.98
CA LEU A 65 1.16 -12.48 -6.49
C LEU A 65 1.48 -13.84 -7.13
N GLY A 66 0.55 -14.46 -7.86
CA GLY A 66 0.67 -15.81 -8.39
C GLY A 66 0.78 -16.91 -7.31
N ARG A 67 0.46 -16.58 -6.06
CA ARG A 67 0.52 -17.47 -4.88
C ARG A 67 -0.46 -17.02 -3.82
N SER A 68 -0.69 -17.85 -2.82
CA SER A 68 -1.35 -17.36 -1.60
C SER A 68 -0.37 -16.55 -0.76
N ALA A 69 -0.87 -15.52 -0.08
CA ALA A 69 -0.09 -14.70 0.84
C ALA A 69 -0.84 -14.52 2.17
N PRO A 70 -0.12 -14.41 3.29
CA PRO A 70 -0.74 -14.28 4.60
C PRO A 70 -1.28 -12.88 4.86
N VAL A 71 -2.36 -12.83 5.64
CA VAL A 71 -2.92 -11.60 6.22
C VAL A 71 -3.28 -11.92 7.67
N ARG A 72 -2.69 -11.23 8.63
CA ARG A 72 -3.12 -11.31 10.03
C ARG A 72 -4.30 -10.40 10.27
N LEU A 73 -5.31 -10.91 10.97
CA LEU A 73 -6.46 -10.13 11.41
C LEU A 73 -6.52 -10.07 12.93
N ILE A 74 -6.96 -8.92 13.45
CA ILE A 74 -7.53 -8.82 14.80
C ILE A 74 -9.00 -8.46 14.63
N LEU A 75 -9.89 -9.31 15.13
CA LEU A 75 -11.32 -9.12 15.06
C LEU A 75 -11.82 -8.33 16.30
N PRO A 76 -12.92 -7.57 16.18
CA PRO A 76 -13.55 -6.94 17.34
C PRO A 76 -14.10 -7.99 18.33
N SER A 77 -14.10 -7.69 19.62
CA SER A 77 -14.51 -8.62 20.69
C SER A 77 -15.93 -9.19 20.52
N GLY A 78 -16.82 -8.46 19.85
CA GLY A 78 -18.19 -8.92 19.57
C GLY A 78 -18.38 -9.56 18.18
N PHE A 79 -17.32 -9.94 17.49
CA PHE A 79 -17.42 -10.43 16.12
C PHE A 79 -18.37 -11.64 15.98
N ASP A 80 -18.19 -12.68 16.79
CA ASP A 80 -18.99 -13.90 16.68
C ASP A 80 -20.40 -13.76 17.26
N THR A 81 -20.61 -12.82 18.20
CA THR A 81 -21.92 -12.61 18.87
C THR A 81 -22.82 -11.60 18.15
N ARG A 82 -22.30 -10.86 17.14
CA ARG A 82 -23.04 -9.85 16.37
C ARG A 82 -22.96 -10.12 14.87
N PRO A 83 -23.59 -11.22 14.36
CA PRO A 83 -23.41 -11.70 12.99
C PRO A 83 -23.87 -10.74 11.88
N GLY A 84 -24.82 -9.85 12.19
CA GLY A 84 -25.35 -8.86 11.22
C GLY A 84 -24.52 -7.56 11.14
N ARG A 85 -23.49 -7.39 11.99
CA ARG A 85 -22.71 -6.15 12.01
C ARG A 85 -21.57 -6.20 10.99
N THR A 86 -21.33 -5.09 10.29
CA THR A 86 -20.13 -4.84 9.49
C THR A 86 -19.18 -3.92 10.23
N TYR A 87 -17.89 -3.98 9.89
CA TYR A 87 -16.83 -3.30 10.62
C TYR A 87 -15.90 -2.52 9.68
N PRO A 88 -15.47 -1.30 10.04
CA PRO A 88 -14.40 -0.61 9.35
C PRO A 88 -13.08 -1.37 9.50
N VAL A 89 -12.12 -1.12 8.61
CA VAL A 89 -10.85 -1.83 8.59
C VAL A 89 -9.68 -0.87 8.72
N LEU A 90 -8.84 -1.09 9.72
CA LEU A 90 -7.52 -0.48 9.85
C LEU A 90 -6.48 -1.40 9.20
N TYR A 91 -5.82 -0.92 8.16
CA TYR A 91 -4.69 -1.61 7.54
C TYR A 91 -3.38 -1.14 8.19
N LEU A 92 -2.57 -2.10 8.67
CA LEU A 92 -1.27 -1.83 9.28
C LEU A 92 -0.17 -2.53 8.46
N LEU A 93 0.71 -1.73 7.85
CA LEU A 93 1.73 -2.20 6.92
C LEU A 93 3.08 -2.30 7.63
N HIS A 94 3.76 -3.46 7.48
CA HIS A 94 5.08 -3.70 8.03
C HIS A 94 6.19 -3.05 7.22
N GLY A 95 7.37 -2.93 7.80
CA GLY A 95 8.58 -2.40 7.18
C GLY A 95 9.41 -3.47 6.45
N ALA A 96 10.55 -3.04 5.90
CA ALA A 96 11.51 -3.93 5.24
C ALA A 96 12.12 -4.94 6.22
N HIS A 97 12.43 -6.13 5.71
CA HIS A 97 13.05 -7.23 6.45
C HIS A 97 12.23 -7.73 7.63
N ASP A 98 10.91 -7.49 7.59
CA ASP A 98 9.92 -7.90 8.57
C ASP A 98 8.73 -8.55 7.84
N ASP A 99 7.69 -8.89 8.56
CA ASP A 99 6.53 -9.59 8.02
C ASP A 99 5.20 -9.08 8.59
N TYR A 100 4.11 -9.63 8.09
CA TYR A 100 2.73 -9.32 8.47
C TYR A 100 2.41 -9.52 9.97
N THR A 101 3.30 -10.14 10.76
CA THR A 101 3.12 -10.36 12.19
C THR A 101 3.70 -9.25 13.05
N SER A 102 4.51 -8.36 12.46
CA SER A 102 5.33 -7.37 13.16
C SER A 102 4.54 -6.50 14.14
N TRP A 103 3.40 -5.97 13.73
CA TRP A 103 2.57 -5.14 14.59
C TRP A 103 2.09 -5.85 15.86
N THR A 104 1.74 -7.15 15.76
CA THR A 104 1.35 -7.94 16.94
C THR A 104 2.52 -8.39 17.79
N ARG A 105 3.71 -8.53 17.19
CA ARG A 105 4.93 -8.93 17.89
C ARG A 105 5.56 -7.76 18.66
N GLU A 106 5.54 -6.57 18.06
CA GLU A 106 6.27 -5.40 18.55
C GLU A 106 5.39 -4.42 19.34
N THR A 107 4.07 -4.56 19.27
CA THR A 107 3.13 -3.65 19.91
C THR A 107 2.05 -4.39 20.68
N ASP A 108 1.27 -3.64 21.44
CA ASP A 108 0.07 -4.08 22.14
C ASP A 108 -1.21 -3.85 21.32
N ILE A 109 -1.13 -3.88 19.98
CA ILE A 109 -2.23 -3.53 19.06
C ILE A 109 -3.52 -4.33 19.32
N GLU A 110 -3.42 -5.60 19.76
CA GLU A 110 -4.59 -6.39 20.11
C GLU A 110 -5.30 -5.82 21.33
N ALA A 111 -4.57 -5.49 22.40
CA ALA A 111 -5.11 -4.84 23.59
C ALA A 111 -5.56 -3.41 23.29
N PHE A 112 -4.78 -2.66 22.52
CA PHE A 112 -5.12 -1.30 22.11
C PHE A 112 -6.47 -1.23 21.38
N THR A 113 -6.78 -2.21 20.55
CA THR A 113 -8.03 -2.27 19.78
C THR A 113 -9.17 -3.00 20.51
N GLU A 114 -8.96 -3.42 21.76
CA GLU A 114 -10.02 -4.03 22.55
C GLU A 114 -11.16 -3.03 22.82
N GLY A 115 -12.40 -3.52 22.72
CA GLY A 115 -13.59 -2.68 22.87
C GLY A 115 -13.90 -1.76 21.68
N ARG A 116 -13.02 -1.68 20.68
CA ARG A 116 -13.26 -0.93 19.44
C ARG A 116 -13.84 -1.84 18.35
N ASP A 117 -14.94 -1.41 17.76
CA ASP A 117 -15.67 -2.17 16.73
C ASP A 117 -15.04 -2.01 15.34
N LEU A 118 -13.81 -2.47 15.18
CA LEU A 118 -13.06 -2.46 13.92
C LEU A 118 -12.32 -3.79 13.69
N ILE A 119 -11.99 -4.08 12.45
CA ILE A 119 -11.05 -5.12 12.07
C ILE A 119 -9.67 -4.46 11.85
N VAL A 120 -8.61 -5.03 12.42
CA VAL A 120 -7.24 -4.71 12.02
C VAL A 120 -6.79 -5.75 10.99
N ALA A 121 -6.25 -5.30 9.87
CA ALA A 121 -5.71 -6.16 8.82
C ALA A 121 -4.24 -5.84 8.58
N MET A 122 -3.38 -6.83 8.68
CA MET A 122 -1.93 -6.74 8.51
C MET A 122 -1.52 -7.65 7.34
N PRO A 123 -1.60 -7.16 6.10
CA PRO A 123 -1.25 -7.95 4.92
C PRO A 123 0.27 -8.04 4.73
N ASP A 124 0.72 -9.18 4.17
CA ASP A 124 2.10 -9.38 3.74
C ASP A 124 2.50 -8.43 2.60
N ALA A 125 3.74 -8.00 2.58
CA ALA A 125 4.39 -7.25 1.51
C ALA A 125 5.69 -7.93 1.04
N GLY A 126 5.87 -9.20 1.40
CA GLY A 126 7.09 -9.95 1.14
C GLY A 126 8.28 -9.48 1.98
N PRO A 127 9.44 -10.12 1.82
CA PRO A 127 10.59 -9.89 2.70
C PRO A 127 11.17 -8.48 2.58
N THR A 128 11.01 -7.81 1.45
CA THR A 128 11.42 -6.41 1.28
C THR A 128 10.48 -5.42 1.96
N GLY A 129 9.26 -5.84 2.33
CA GLY A 129 8.25 -4.98 2.91
C GLY A 129 7.86 -3.78 2.04
N ILE A 130 8.13 -3.81 0.73
CA ILE A 130 7.80 -2.73 -0.20
C ILE A 130 6.51 -3.06 -0.93
N PRO A 131 5.34 -2.56 -0.47
CA PRO A 131 4.03 -2.95 -0.97
C PRO A 131 3.68 -2.20 -2.27
N THR A 132 4.24 -2.64 -3.38
CA THR A 132 4.08 -2.02 -4.69
C THR A 132 3.98 -3.09 -5.79
N ALA A 133 3.64 -2.68 -7.01
CA ALA A 133 3.80 -3.53 -8.18
C ALA A 133 5.28 -3.53 -8.62
N TRP A 134 5.89 -4.71 -8.67
CA TRP A 134 7.27 -4.91 -9.04
C TRP A 134 7.40 -5.11 -10.56
N ARG A 135 8.50 -4.70 -11.13
CA ARG A 135 8.77 -4.87 -12.55
C ARG A 135 8.86 -6.34 -12.96
N GLY A 136 7.80 -6.85 -13.59
CA GLY A 136 7.70 -8.26 -13.97
C GLY A 136 7.68 -9.24 -12.82
N GLY A 137 7.35 -8.77 -11.62
CA GLY A 137 7.31 -9.53 -10.38
C GLY A 137 5.95 -9.43 -9.68
N PRO A 138 5.91 -9.69 -8.36
CA PRO A 138 4.67 -9.68 -7.59
C PRO A 138 4.07 -8.26 -7.53
N ASP A 139 2.75 -8.18 -7.53
CA ASP A 139 2.00 -6.92 -7.35
C ASP A 139 1.33 -6.90 -5.97
N TYR A 140 2.12 -6.48 -4.98
CA TYR A 140 1.63 -6.32 -3.61
C TYR A 140 0.64 -5.16 -3.46
N GLU A 141 0.67 -4.16 -4.34
CA GLU A 141 -0.29 -3.07 -4.33
C GLU A 141 -1.69 -3.59 -4.67
N THR A 142 -1.83 -4.33 -5.77
CA THR A 142 -3.11 -4.97 -6.14
C THR A 142 -3.57 -5.95 -5.05
N PHE A 143 -2.66 -6.74 -4.49
CA PHE A 143 -2.97 -7.62 -3.37
C PHE A 143 -3.59 -6.86 -2.19
N GLN A 144 -2.92 -5.79 -1.72
CA GLN A 144 -3.32 -5.06 -0.50
C GLN A 144 -4.52 -4.12 -0.71
N VAL A 145 -4.67 -3.52 -1.89
CA VAL A 145 -5.71 -2.51 -2.14
C VAL A 145 -6.98 -3.10 -2.76
N THR A 146 -6.86 -4.23 -3.46
CA THR A 146 -7.98 -4.84 -4.20
C THR A 146 -8.36 -6.22 -3.67
N GLU A 147 -7.41 -7.16 -3.64
CA GLU A 147 -7.74 -8.56 -3.35
C GLU A 147 -8.06 -8.80 -1.86
N VAL A 148 -7.23 -8.28 -0.96
CA VAL A 148 -7.48 -8.39 0.49
C VAL A 148 -8.79 -7.72 0.89
N PRO A 149 -9.10 -6.47 0.49
CA PRO A 149 -10.40 -5.86 0.78
C PRO A 149 -11.59 -6.66 0.27
N ALA A 150 -11.49 -7.25 -0.93
CA ALA A 150 -12.57 -8.08 -1.49
C ALA A 150 -12.82 -9.33 -0.64
N VAL A 151 -11.76 -10.02 -0.18
CA VAL A 151 -11.87 -11.16 0.72
C VAL A 151 -12.47 -10.75 2.07
N LEU A 152 -12.01 -9.64 2.64
CA LEU A 152 -12.49 -9.17 3.94
C LEU A 152 -13.96 -8.74 3.88
N ALA A 153 -14.40 -8.10 2.81
CA ALA A 153 -15.80 -7.72 2.62
C ALA A 153 -16.72 -8.94 2.47
N ARG A 154 -16.28 -9.93 1.71
CA ARG A 154 -17.07 -11.12 1.42
C ARG A 154 -17.16 -12.08 2.62
N ASP A 155 -16.03 -12.34 3.29
CA ASP A 155 -15.90 -13.45 4.24
C ASP A 155 -15.83 -12.97 5.70
N TRP A 156 -15.46 -11.68 5.95
CA TRP A 156 -15.14 -11.16 7.28
C TRP A 156 -15.97 -9.92 7.66
N ARG A 157 -17.04 -9.63 6.95
CA ARG A 157 -17.95 -8.51 7.26
C ARG A 157 -17.26 -7.14 7.33
N ALA A 158 -16.18 -6.96 6.55
CA ALA A 158 -15.57 -5.66 6.43
C ALA A 158 -16.48 -4.70 5.67
N SER A 159 -16.62 -3.48 6.17
CA SER A 159 -17.29 -2.39 5.47
C SER A 159 -16.36 -1.75 4.43
N GLY A 160 -16.87 -0.81 3.63
CA GLY A 160 -16.05 -0.02 2.71
C GLY A 160 -15.19 1.05 3.41
N VAL A 161 -15.41 1.28 4.71
CA VAL A 161 -14.66 2.30 5.50
C VAL A 161 -13.30 1.76 5.87
N ARG A 162 -12.23 2.46 5.46
CA ARG A 162 -10.84 2.00 5.60
C ARG A 162 -9.91 3.14 5.98
N ALA A 163 -8.92 2.84 6.82
CA ALA A 163 -7.76 3.68 7.07
C ALA A 163 -6.48 2.84 6.94
N VAL A 164 -5.34 3.49 6.68
CA VAL A 164 -4.06 2.80 6.51
C VAL A 164 -2.97 3.51 7.29
N ALA A 165 -2.13 2.72 7.97
CA ALA A 165 -0.92 3.21 8.61
C ALA A 165 0.23 2.24 8.35
N GLY A 166 1.47 2.72 8.41
CA GLY A 166 2.62 1.86 8.21
C GLY A 166 3.91 2.46 8.69
N VAL A 167 4.89 1.60 8.91
CA VAL A 167 6.25 1.93 9.37
C VAL A 167 7.25 1.76 8.23
N SER A 168 8.22 2.64 8.10
CA SER A 168 9.33 2.49 7.13
C SER A 168 8.81 2.30 5.69
N THR A 169 9.16 1.22 5.01
CA THR A 169 8.60 0.88 3.69
C THR A 169 7.08 0.63 3.71
N GLY A 170 6.51 0.21 4.84
CA GLY A 170 5.06 0.19 5.03
C GLY A 170 4.46 1.59 5.13
N GLY A 171 5.19 2.56 5.69
CA GLY A 171 4.84 3.98 5.67
C GLY A 171 4.85 4.56 4.25
N TYR A 172 5.83 4.15 3.43
CA TYR A 172 5.77 4.36 1.98
C TYR A 172 4.45 3.81 1.41
N GLY A 173 4.15 2.53 1.70
CA GLY A 173 2.95 1.87 1.20
C GLY A 173 1.67 2.60 1.57
N ALA A 174 1.54 3.04 2.83
CA ALA A 174 0.37 3.77 3.29
C ALA A 174 0.10 5.04 2.46
N MET A 175 1.14 5.86 2.23
CA MET A 175 1.03 7.08 1.43
C MET A 175 0.90 6.79 -0.07
N ALA A 176 1.63 5.80 -0.61
CA ALA A 176 1.54 5.40 -2.01
C ALA A 176 0.14 4.89 -2.37
N HIS A 177 -0.42 4.00 -1.55
CA HIS A 177 -1.77 3.45 -1.77
C HIS A 177 -2.83 4.55 -1.72
N ALA A 178 -2.80 5.42 -0.71
CA ALA A 178 -3.75 6.52 -0.61
C ALA A 178 -3.62 7.51 -1.79
N ALA A 179 -2.39 7.82 -2.23
CA ALA A 179 -2.14 8.74 -3.34
C ALA A 179 -2.54 8.16 -4.71
N ARG A 180 -2.35 6.87 -4.91
CA ARG A 180 -2.60 6.20 -6.19
C ARG A 180 -4.04 5.70 -6.34
N HIS A 181 -4.75 5.54 -5.23
CA HIS A 181 -6.14 5.10 -5.17
C HIS A 181 -7.00 6.10 -4.38
N PRO A 182 -7.21 7.32 -4.90
CA PRO A 182 -7.98 8.35 -4.19
C PRO A 182 -9.35 7.83 -3.74
N GLY A 183 -9.69 8.08 -2.46
CA GLY A 183 -10.94 7.61 -1.85
C GLY A 183 -10.91 6.15 -1.37
N ALA A 184 -9.85 5.39 -1.61
CA ALA A 184 -9.73 4.02 -1.07
C ALA A 184 -9.57 4.00 0.45
N PHE A 185 -9.00 5.04 1.04
CA PHE A 185 -8.76 5.18 2.48
C PHE A 185 -9.27 6.53 2.97
N GLY A 186 -9.99 6.54 4.09
CA GLY A 186 -10.49 7.73 4.75
C GLY A 186 -9.41 8.48 5.53
N ALA A 187 -8.27 7.85 5.84
CA ALA A 187 -7.07 8.47 6.43
C ALA A 187 -5.83 7.64 6.14
N ALA A 188 -4.64 8.27 6.12
CA ALA A 188 -3.35 7.60 5.96
C ALA A 188 -2.30 8.15 6.93
N ALA A 189 -1.54 7.25 7.57
CA ALA A 189 -0.44 7.59 8.48
C ALA A 189 0.87 6.90 8.07
N SER A 190 1.98 7.61 8.16
CA SER A 190 3.32 7.11 7.85
C SER A 190 4.29 7.45 8.97
N TYR A 191 4.96 6.43 9.49
CA TYR A 191 5.98 6.56 10.54
C TYR A 191 7.33 6.20 9.95
N SER A 192 8.22 7.18 9.84
CA SER A 192 9.57 7.06 9.23
C SER A 192 9.53 6.46 7.82
N GLY A 193 8.58 6.89 6.98
CA GLY A 193 8.38 6.33 5.64
C GLY A 193 9.35 6.85 4.59
N THR A 194 9.58 6.06 3.53
CA THR A 194 10.32 6.48 2.31
C THR A 194 9.39 7.24 1.37
N LEU A 195 9.09 8.52 1.66
CA LEU A 195 7.99 9.27 1.03
C LEU A 195 8.36 10.03 -0.25
N ASP A 196 9.66 10.26 -0.49
CA ASP A 196 10.21 10.65 -1.79
C ASP A 196 11.27 9.64 -2.21
N THR A 197 10.86 8.63 -2.95
CA THR A 197 11.74 7.53 -3.39
C THR A 197 12.83 7.99 -4.37
N MET A 198 12.79 9.25 -4.81
CA MET A 198 13.78 9.85 -5.71
C MET A 198 14.63 10.92 -5.01
N ALA A 199 14.45 11.18 -3.72
CA ALA A 199 15.33 12.05 -2.95
C ALA A 199 16.78 11.51 -2.98
N PRO A 200 17.80 12.37 -2.78
CA PRO A 200 19.19 11.93 -2.75
C PRO A 200 19.41 10.75 -1.79
N GLY A 201 20.04 9.69 -2.30
CA GLY A 201 20.29 8.45 -1.55
C GLY A 201 19.13 7.42 -1.58
N MET A 202 17.89 7.83 -1.80
CA MET A 202 16.73 6.93 -1.75
C MET A 202 16.76 5.79 -2.79
N PRO A 203 17.10 6.02 -4.06
CA PRO A 203 17.21 4.91 -5.00
C PRO A 203 18.25 3.85 -4.57
N ALA A 204 19.36 4.28 -4.00
CA ALA A 204 20.38 3.37 -3.48
C ALA A 204 19.91 2.61 -2.24
N LEU A 205 19.15 3.26 -1.34
CA LEU A 205 18.52 2.61 -0.19
C LEU A 205 17.52 1.54 -0.63
N MET A 206 16.65 1.85 -1.60
CA MET A 206 15.68 0.89 -2.13
C MET A 206 16.38 -0.32 -2.77
N ASP A 207 17.45 -0.09 -3.57
CA ASP A 207 18.26 -1.18 -4.14
C ASP A 207 18.97 -1.99 -3.04
N ALA A 208 19.44 -1.37 -1.95
CA ALA A 208 20.05 -2.07 -0.82
C ALA A 208 19.04 -2.97 -0.08
N ILE A 209 17.80 -2.52 0.13
CA ILE A 209 16.72 -3.33 0.70
C ILE A 209 16.48 -4.56 -0.17
N VAL A 210 16.37 -4.37 -1.49
CA VAL A 210 16.17 -5.45 -2.46
C VAL A 210 17.35 -6.45 -2.44
N ALA A 211 18.58 -5.94 -2.44
CA ALA A 211 19.78 -6.77 -2.45
C ALA A 211 19.97 -7.58 -1.17
N ARG A 212 19.57 -7.04 0.00
CA ARG A 212 19.61 -7.77 1.27
C ARG A 212 18.74 -9.03 1.25
N GLU A 213 17.62 -9.00 0.52
CA GLU A 213 16.75 -10.16 0.29
C GLU A 213 17.24 -11.06 -0.87
N LYS A 214 18.47 -10.86 -1.34
CA LYS A 214 19.09 -11.63 -2.44
C LYS A 214 18.31 -11.55 -3.76
N LEU A 215 17.52 -10.50 -3.93
CA LEU A 215 16.83 -10.22 -5.19
C LEU A 215 17.75 -9.45 -6.15
N LEU A 216 17.45 -9.53 -7.43
CA LEU A 216 18.26 -8.87 -8.46
C LEU A 216 18.18 -7.34 -8.31
N PRO A 217 19.29 -6.62 -8.44
CA PRO A 217 19.28 -5.17 -8.47
C PRO A 217 18.30 -4.66 -9.54
N ARG A 218 17.61 -3.57 -9.23
CA ARG A 218 16.63 -2.94 -10.13
C ARG A 218 15.39 -3.78 -10.46
N SER A 219 15.15 -4.90 -9.74
CA SER A 219 13.94 -5.69 -9.91
C SER A 219 12.68 -4.96 -9.40
N LEU A 220 12.84 -3.95 -8.54
CA LEU A 220 11.71 -3.17 -8.04
C LEU A 220 11.03 -2.40 -9.17
N TRP A 221 11.64 -1.33 -9.68
CA TRP A 221 11.08 -0.45 -10.71
C TRP A 221 12.07 -0.17 -11.85
N GLY A 222 13.14 -0.94 -11.98
CA GLY A 222 14.19 -0.71 -12.95
C GLY A 222 15.19 0.38 -12.54
N SER A 223 15.86 0.96 -13.51
CA SER A 223 16.84 2.02 -13.29
C SER A 223 16.17 3.35 -12.95
N PRO A 224 16.55 4.06 -11.87
CA PRO A 224 15.98 5.36 -11.53
C PRO A 224 16.22 6.44 -12.61
N VAL A 225 17.17 6.22 -13.51
CA VAL A 225 17.47 7.13 -14.63
C VAL A 225 16.73 6.71 -15.91
N LEU A 226 16.83 5.44 -16.30
CA LEU A 226 16.25 4.96 -17.55
C LEU A 226 14.74 4.70 -17.42
N ASP A 227 14.27 4.28 -16.26
CA ASP A 227 12.88 3.99 -15.96
C ASP A 227 12.24 5.09 -15.07
N LEU A 228 12.66 6.34 -15.27
CA LEU A 228 12.24 7.51 -14.47
C LEU A 228 10.73 7.63 -14.33
N LEU A 229 9.97 7.36 -15.39
CA LEU A 229 8.50 7.45 -15.34
C LEU A 229 7.90 6.40 -14.42
N THR A 230 8.46 5.20 -14.35
CA THR A 230 8.04 4.15 -13.43
C THR A 230 8.33 4.56 -11.98
N TRP A 231 9.54 5.05 -11.70
CA TRP A 231 9.89 5.57 -10.38
C TRP A 231 8.95 6.69 -9.92
N ARG A 232 8.63 7.63 -10.80
CA ARG A 232 7.67 8.72 -10.50
C ARG A 232 6.25 8.21 -10.30
N ALA A 233 5.83 7.18 -11.03
CA ALA A 233 4.49 6.61 -10.91
C ALA A 233 4.25 5.97 -9.53
N PHE A 234 5.31 5.44 -8.89
CA PHE A 234 5.24 4.82 -7.57
C PHE A 234 5.78 5.71 -6.44
N ASN A 235 6.24 6.92 -6.72
CA ASN A 235 6.74 7.85 -5.72
C ASN A 235 5.59 8.62 -5.06
N PRO A 236 5.34 8.48 -3.73
CA PRO A 236 4.29 9.21 -3.02
C PRO A 236 4.34 10.72 -3.25
N ARG A 237 5.53 11.33 -3.19
CA ARG A 237 5.72 12.75 -3.48
C ARG A 237 5.23 13.14 -4.88
N ALA A 238 5.58 12.37 -5.89
CA ALA A 238 5.19 12.65 -7.27
C ALA A 238 3.68 12.42 -7.52
N ARG A 239 3.01 11.70 -6.63
CA ARG A 239 1.58 11.38 -6.69
C ARG A 239 0.77 12.12 -5.62
N ALA A 240 1.35 13.08 -4.93
CA ALA A 240 0.77 13.78 -3.77
C ALA A 240 -0.60 14.42 -4.05
N GLU A 241 -0.88 14.86 -5.29
CA GLU A 241 -2.21 15.39 -5.68
C GLU A 241 -3.36 14.40 -5.39
N GLY A 242 -3.13 13.10 -5.47
CA GLY A 242 -4.13 12.07 -5.18
C GLY A 242 -4.52 11.99 -3.71
N LEU A 243 -3.79 12.67 -2.82
CA LEU A 243 -4.07 12.72 -1.37
C LEU A 243 -5.05 13.83 -0.97
N ARG A 244 -5.54 14.62 -1.93
CA ARG A 244 -6.52 15.69 -1.62
C ARG A 244 -7.76 15.12 -0.97
N GLY A 245 -8.13 15.72 0.17
CA GLY A 245 -9.31 15.31 0.94
C GLY A 245 -9.09 14.11 1.86
N THR A 246 -7.89 13.50 1.86
CA THR A 246 -7.53 12.44 2.81
C THR A 246 -6.79 13.05 4.00
N PRO A 247 -7.25 12.91 5.24
CA PRO A 247 -6.50 13.23 6.45
C PRO A 247 -5.17 12.47 6.50
N LEU A 248 -4.07 13.18 6.78
CA LEU A 248 -2.72 12.65 6.72
C LEU A 248 -1.97 12.90 8.02
N TYR A 249 -1.19 11.90 8.44
CA TYR A 249 -0.22 11.99 9.53
C TYR A 249 1.14 11.49 9.06
N VAL A 250 2.20 12.26 9.33
CA VAL A 250 3.57 11.91 8.97
C VAL A 250 4.50 12.19 10.14
N SER A 251 5.26 11.19 10.57
CA SER A 251 6.31 11.38 11.57
C SER A 251 7.67 10.87 11.11
N SER A 252 8.73 11.46 11.63
CA SER A 252 10.11 11.02 11.44
C SER A 252 11.02 11.62 12.50
N GLY A 253 11.99 10.84 12.96
CA GLY A 253 13.11 11.34 13.74
C GLY A 253 14.20 11.95 12.85
N SER A 254 15.01 12.85 13.41
CA SER A 254 16.15 13.43 12.68
C SER A 254 17.35 12.49 12.60
N GLY A 255 17.39 11.44 13.41
CA GLY A 255 18.52 10.53 13.49
C GLY A 255 19.83 11.16 13.96
N VAL A 256 19.79 12.38 14.51
CA VAL A 256 20.99 13.04 15.04
C VAL A 256 21.38 12.40 16.36
N PHE A 257 22.60 11.90 16.41
CA PHE A 257 23.18 11.15 17.51
C PHE A 257 22.93 11.78 18.89
N GLY A 258 22.19 11.07 19.72
CA GLY A 258 21.90 11.44 21.12
C GLY A 258 22.34 10.41 22.15
N GLY A 259 23.03 9.32 21.77
CA GLY A 259 23.39 8.26 22.70
C GLY A 259 24.41 7.25 22.17
N ILE A 260 25.06 6.57 23.12
CA ILE A 260 25.93 5.41 22.89
C ILE A 260 24.99 4.20 22.70
N GLY A 261 24.42 4.04 21.52
CA GLY A 261 23.49 2.96 21.16
C GLY A 261 23.73 2.47 19.73
N ASP A 262 22.86 1.60 19.24
CA ASP A 262 22.92 1.11 17.87
C ASP A 262 22.82 2.26 16.87
N TRP A 263 23.97 2.67 16.32
CA TRP A 263 24.11 3.77 15.36
C TRP A 263 23.33 3.54 14.05
N LEU A 264 23.00 2.29 13.73
CA LEU A 264 22.35 1.95 12.46
C LEU A 264 20.88 2.45 12.35
N PRO A 265 20.01 2.30 13.36
CA PRO A 265 18.67 2.87 13.33
C PRO A 265 18.66 4.40 13.23
N GLU A 266 19.58 5.08 13.93
CA GLU A 266 19.71 6.54 13.89
C GLU A 266 20.23 7.03 12.53
N ALA A 267 21.23 6.33 11.98
CA ALA A 267 21.74 6.62 10.65
C ALA A 267 20.64 6.46 9.57
N LEU A 268 19.77 5.46 9.71
CA LEU A 268 18.68 5.25 8.77
C LEU A 268 17.64 6.38 8.85
N GLU A 269 17.27 6.86 10.05
CA GLU A 269 16.40 8.05 10.19
C GLU A 269 17.01 9.27 9.50
N SER A 270 18.31 9.51 9.69
CA SER A 270 19.01 10.63 9.04
C SER A 270 18.95 10.55 7.51
N VAL A 271 18.99 9.36 6.94
CA VAL A 271 18.86 9.13 5.49
C VAL A 271 17.42 9.34 5.01
N LEU A 272 16.43 8.99 5.81
CA LEU A 272 15.02 9.14 5.48
C LEU A 272 14.52 10.59 5.63
N TRP A 273 15.10 11.35 6.53
CA TRP A 273 14.71 12.72 6.87
C TRP A 273 14.49 13.64 5.66
N PRO A 274 15.42 13.76 4.69
CA PRO A 274 15.20 14.59 3.50
C PRO A 274 14.04 14.10 2.64
N SER A 275 13.82 12.79 2.55
CA SER A 275 12.72 12.18 1.80
C SER A 275 11.35 12.55 2.39
N VAL A 276 11.24 12.49 3.72
CA VAL A 276 10.01 12.85 4.45
C VAL A 276 9.70 14.34 4.29
N HIS A 277 10.70 15.23 4.49
CA HIS A 277 10.52 16.68 4.33
C HIS A 277 10.16 17.06 2.90
N SER A 278 10.86 16.51 1.91
CA SER A 278 10.55 16.72 0.49
C SER A 278 9.09 16.40 0.14
N PHE A 279 8.54 15.36 0.74
CA PHE A 279 7.13 15.00 0.57
C PHE A 279 6.19 16.01 1.25
N THR A 280 6.43 16.34 2.52
CA THR A 280 5.55 17.27 3.26
C THR A 280 5.62 18.70 2.73
N ASP A 281 6.79 19.16 2.28
CA ASP A 281 6.95 20.43 1.56
C ASP A 281 6.12 20.43 0.26
N THR A 282 6.10 19.31 -0.45
CA THR A 282 5.24 19.16 -1.64
C THR A 282 3.76 19.25 -1.28
N LEU A 283 3.31 18.61 -0.19
CA LEU A 283 1.94 18.75 0.30
C LEU A 283 1.60 20.21 0.63
N ALA A 284 2.51 20.91 1.29
CA ALA A 284 2.33 22.34 1.62
C ALA A 284 2.19 23.20 0.36
N LEU A 285 3.05 23.00 -0.65
CA LEU A 285 2.96 23.68 -1.95
C LEU A 285 1.63 23.40 -2.65
N LEU A 286 1.12 22.20 -2.55
CA LEU A 286 -0.17 21.76 -3.10
C LEU A 286 -1.36 22.18 -2.23
N ARG A 287 -1.13 22.77 -1.07
CA ARG A 287 -2.15 23.11 -0.06
C ARG A 287 -2.97 21.88 0.37
N ILE A 288 -2.30 20.75 0.56
CA ILE A 288 -2.89 19.53 1.11
C ILE A 288 -2.52 19.48 2.60
N PRO A 289 -3.49 19.55 3.53
CA PRO A 289 -3.22 19.52 4.96
C PRO A 289 -2.58 18.18 5.39
N VAL A 290 -1.60 18.26 6.28
CA VAL A 290 -0.96 17.11 6.91
C VAL A 290 -0.60 17.44 8.34
N THR A 291 -0.86 16.53 9.27
CA THR A 291 -0.31 16.60 10.63
C THR A 291 1.09 16.01 10.60
N THR A 292 2.09 16.77 11.02
CA THR A 292 3.48 16.31 11.08
C THR A 292 3.98 16.26 12.51
N HIS A 293 4.74 15.23 12.85
CA HIS A 293 5.50 15.14 14.09
C HIS A 293 6.96 14.82 13.79
N TYR A 294 7.80 15.86 13.85
CA TYR A 294 9.23 15.74 13.68
C TYR A 294 9.92 15.91 15.04
N TYR A 295 10.80 14.97 15.38
CA TYR A 295 11.48 14.98 16.66
C TYR A 295 13.01 14.93 16.49
N ALA A 296 13.69 15.64 17.37
CA ALA A 296 15.14 15.64 17.42
C ALA A 296 15.66 14.30 17.95
N GLY A 297 16.66 13.72 17.29
CA GLY A 297 17.13 12.37 17.58
C GLY A 297 16.16 11.32 17.09
N GLY A 298 16.03 10.23 17.84
CA GLY A 298 15.18 9.09 17.51
C GLY A 298 15.85 8.10 16.57
N GLY A 299 15.48 6.83 16.73
CA GLY A 299 15.95 5.72 15.92
C GLY A 299 14.84 5.07 15.11
N HIS A 300 15.22 4.42 14.04
CA HIS A 300 14.32 3.69 13.15
C HIS A 300 13.84 2.39 13.83
N SER A 301 12.91 2.50 14.78
CA SER A 301 12.52 1.39 15.65
C SER A 301 11.09 1.49 16.17
N TRP A 302 10.57 0.35 16.60
CA TRP A 302 9.24 0.20 17.17
C TRP A 302 9.02 1.02 18.44
N ALA A 303 10.09 1.32 19.20
CA ALA A 303 10.01 2.16 20.40
C ALA A 303 9.44 3.55 20.09
N TYR A 304 9.78 4.11 18.93
CA TYR A 304 9.23 5.39 18.44
C TYR A 304 7.89 5.21 17.75
N TRP A 305 7.76 4.23 16.86
CA TRP A 305 6.57 4.05 16.04
C TRP A 305 5.30 3.74 16.82
N LYS A 306 5.41 3.06 17.98
CA LYS A 306 4.27 2.87 18.90
C LYS A 306 3.67 4.21 19.37
N GLY A 307 4.53 5.13 19.78
CA GLY A 307 4.11 6.46 20.20
C GLY A 307 3.44 7.23 19.06
N GLU A 308 4.02 7.15 17.87
CA GLU A 308 3.49 7.81 16.67
C GLU A 308 2.15 7.22 16.21
N PHE A 309 1.98 5.91 16.31
CA PHE A 309 0.69 5.27 16.07
C PHE A 309 -0.37 5.79 17.06
N THR A 310 -0.05 5.86 18.35
CA THR A 310 -0.95 6.40 19.37
C THR A 310 -1.30 7.87 19.11
N ALA A 311 -0.32 8.69 18.74
CA ALA A 311 -0.52 10.11 18.43
C ALA A 311 -1.39 10.34 17.19
N SER A 312 -1.32 9.45 16.20
CA SER A 312 -2.15 9.52 14.99
C SER A 312 -3.53 8.90 15.16
N TRP A 313 -3.77 8.19 16.27
CA TRP A 313 -5.00 7.45 16.49
C TRP A 313 -6.29 8.29 16.38
N PRO A 314 -6.39 9.50 16.96
CA PRO A 314 -7.61 10.32 16.83
C PRO A 314 -8.02 10.56 15.37
N MET A 315 -7.05 10.81 14.49
CA MET A 315 -7.29 10.97 13.05
C MET A 315 -7.78 9.67 12.40
N LEU A 316 -7.12 8.54 12.71
CA LEU A 316 -7.47 7.22 12.18
C LEU A 316 -8.85 6.78 12.68
N ALA A 317 -9.12 6.94 13.98
CA ALA A 317 -10.38 6.60 14.63
C ALA A 317 -11.54 7.43 14.04
N GLY A 318 -11.35 8.73 13.86
CA GLY A 318 -12.33 9.61 13.24
C GLY A 318 -12.68 9.17 11.82
N ALA A 319 -11.69 8.79 11.01
CA ALA A 319 -11.92 8.29 9.65
C ALA A 319 -12.61 6.91 9.62
N LEU A 320 -12.38 6.08 10.64
CA LEU A 320 -13.02 4.77 10.79
C LEU A 320 -14.40 4.84 11.44
N GLY A 321 -14.75 5.97 12.06
CA GLY A 321 -16.01 6.12 12.83
C GLY A 321 -16.03 5.26 14.09
N VAL A 322 -14.88 5.08 14.76
CA VAL A 322 -14.76 4.35 16.02
C VAL A 322 -14.28 5.28 17.14
N PRO A 323 -14.47 4.91 18.42
CA PRO A 323 -13.96 5.70 19.56
C PRO A 323 -12.44 5.87 19.53
N GLU A 324 -11.97 7.03 19.99
CA GLU A 324 -10.55 7.34 20.21
C GLU A 324 -9.88 6.46 21.26
#